data_9238799ccdc34c17e37077f03e096e92
#
_entry.id   9238799ccdc34c17e37077f03e096e92
#
_cell.length_a   1.000
_cell.length_b   1.000
_cell.length_c   1.000
_cell.angle_alpha   90.00
_cell.angle_beta   90.00
_cell.angle_gamma   90.00
#
_symmetry.space_group_name_H-M   'P 1'
#
loop_
_entity.id
_entity.type
_entity.pdbx_description
1 polymer ?
#
loop_
_entity_poly.entity_id
_entity_poly.type
_entity_poly.pdbx_seq_one_letter_code
_entity_poly.pdbx_strand_id
1 'polypeptide(L)'
;MAKEIKFNMDARDLLKKGVDQLANAVKVTLGPKGRNVIIEKKFGAPQITKDGVTVAKEVELEDHFENTGAQLVKSVASKTGDDAGDGTTTATILAQSIVNVGLKNVTAGANPMDLKRGIDKAVSAVVEYIKANAEKVDDNYDKIEQVATVSANNDPEIGKLIADAMRKVSKDGVITIEESKSRDTYINVVEGMQFDRGYLSSYFMTDADKMECVMDNPYILIYDKKISNIKDFLPILQPAAESGRPLLVVAEDVDSEALTTLVVNRLRGGLKICAVKAPGFGDRRKAMLEDIAVLTGGTVISEEKGLKLEQATLEMLGTCDKVTVTKDNTTIVNGAGQKEAIADRIAQIKNEISNTTSSYDKEKLQERLAKMAGGVAVLYVGANSEVEMKEKKDRVDDALCATRAAIEEGVVAGGGTTYIRALSALADLKGDNADEQTGINIVERAIEEPLRQIVTNAGGEGAVVVQKVREGEGDYGYNARTEVYEDMRKAGVIDPAKVSRVALENAASIAGMFLTTECLIVDKPEDKPAMPMGGAPGMGGMM
;
A
#
# COMPACT_ATOMS: atom_id res chain seq x y z
N MET A 1 13.85 15.78 27.54
CA MET A 1 13.54 14.51 28.21
C MET A 1 14.84 13.75 28.50
N ALA A 2 14.95 13.11 29.68
CA ALA A 2 16.08 12.24 29.96
C ALA A 2 16.01 10.97 29.11
N LYS A 3 17.17 10.41 28.74
CA LYS A 3 17.24 9.15 27.99
C LYS A 3 17.65 8.02 28.91
N GLU A 4 17.14 6.82 28.64
CA GLU A 4 17.60 5.57 29.21
C GLU A 4 18.33 4.79 28.12
N ILE A 5 19.46 4.19 28.49
CA ILE A 5 20.35 3.51 27.55
C ILE A 5 20.60 2.09 28.03
N LYS A 6 20.45 1.12 27.15
CA LYS A 6 20.81 -0.29 27.39
C LYS A 6 21.76 -0.77 26.31
N PHE A 7 22.60 -1.73 26.65
CA PHE A 7 23.67 -2.26 25.82
C PHE A 7 23.61 -3.78 25.75
N ASN A 8 24.30 -4.34 24.78
CA ASN A 8 24.57 -5.77 24.65
C ASN A 8 23.28 -6.64 24.65
N MET A 9 23.32 -7.72 25.41
CA MET A 9 22.23 -8.70 25.48
C MET A 9 20.94 -8.10 26.06
N ASP A 10 21.03 -7.23 27.08
CA ASP A 10 19.85 -6.63 27.70
C ASP A 10 19.03 -5.82 26.69
N ALA A 11 19.72 -5.07 25.80
CA ALA A 11 19.07 -4.32 24.73
C ALA A 11 18.41 -5.26 23.70
N ARG A 12 19.15 -6.28 23.26
CA ARG A 12 18.69 -7.23 22.23
C ARG A 12 17.52 -8.09 22.72
N ASP A 13 17.52 -8.54 23.97
CA ASP A 13 16.45 -9.37 24.53
C ASP A 13 15.13 -8.59 24.64
N LEU A 14 15.17 -7.31 25.01
CA LEU A 14 13.99 -6.46 25.07
C LEU A 14 13.45 -6.15 23.66
N LEU A 15 14.33 -5.78 22.74
CA LEU A 15 13.95 -5.61 21.33
C LEU A 15 13.28 -6.88 20.77
N LYS A 16 13.89 -8.06 21.03
CA LYS A 16 13.35 -9.35 20.59
C LYS A 16 11.97 -9.63 21.15
N LYS A 17 11.71 -9.33 22.42
CA LYS A 17 10.38 -9.48 23.01
C LYS A 17 9.35 -8.65 22.27
N GLY A 18 9.67 -7.41 21.91
CA GLY A 18 8.80 -6.55 21.13
C GLY A 18 8.52 -7.12 19.73
N VAL A 19 9.56 -7.60 19.03
CA VAL A 19 9.43 -8.30 17.75
C VAL A 19 8.47 -9.48 17.88
N ASP A 20 8.67 -10.32 18.89
CA ASP A 20 7.87 -11.54 19.10
C ASP A 20 6.40 -11.21 19.43
N GLN A 21 6.15 -10.21 20.27
CA GLN A 21 4.79 -9.80 20.62
C GLN A 21 4.00 -9.33 19.39
N LEU A 22 4.57 -8.44 18.58
CA LEU A 22 3.92 -7.97 17.38
C LEU A 22 3.76 -9.10 16.36
N ALA A 23 4.83 -9.82 16.04
CA ALA A 23 4.78 -10.87 15.02
C ALA A 23 3.82 -12.01 15.41
N ASN A 24 3.71 -12.35 16.69
CA ASN A 24 2.76 -13.35 17.18
C ASN A 24 1.30 -12.90 17.04
N ALA A 25 1.02 -11.59 17.17
CA ALA A 25 -0.31 -11.05 16.91
C ALA A 25 -0.67 -11.07 15.42
N VAL A 26 0.31 -10.78 14.55
CA VAL A 26 0.09 -10.71 13.09
C VAL A 26 0.00 -12.11 12.45
N LYS A 27 0.90 -13.04 12.79
CA LYS A 27 1.04 -14.33 12.10
C LYS A 27 -0.18 -15.24 12.13
N VAL A 28 -1.11 -15.03 13.09
CA VAL A 28 -2.36 -15.82 13.20
C VAL A 28 -3.30 -15.59 12.02
N THR A 29 -3.10 -14.50 11.27
CA THR A 29 -3.93 -14.15 10.13
C THR A 29 -3.50 -14.83 8.83
N LEU A 30 -2.28 -15.42 8.77
CA LEU A 30 -1.70 -15.95 7.55
C LEU A 30 -2.41 -17.21 7.04
N GLY A 31 -2.65 -17.23 5.71
CA GLY A 31 -3.11 -18.39 4.96
C GLY A 31 -4.62 -18.60 4.97
N PRO A 32 -5.11 -19.64 4.24
CA PRO A 32 -6.53 -19.85 4.01
C PRO A 32 -7.34 -20.16 5.27
N LYS A 33 -6.69 -20.66 6.31
CA LYS A 33 -7.28 -20.92 7.64
C LYS A 33 -6.79 -19.91 8.70
N GLY A 34 -6.22 -18.78 8.27
CA GLY A 34 -5.89 -17.65 9.12
C GLY A 34 -7.13 -17.09 9.83
N ARG A 35 -6.92 -16.56 11.03
CA ARG A 35 -8.00 -16.09 11.92
C ARG A 35 -8.03 -14.58 12.01
N ASN A 36 -9.21 -14.05 12.33
CA ASN A 36 -9.38 -12.62 12.59
C ASN A 36 -8.70 -12.21 13.89
N VAL A 37 -8.21 -10.98 13.89
CA VAL A 37 -7.79 -10.25 15.09
C VAL A 37 -8.84 -9.19 15.40
N ILE A 38 -9.18 -9.04 16.68
CA ILE A 38 -10.12 -8.01 17.15
C ILE A 38 -9.29 -6.91 17.81
N ILE A 39 -9.49 -5.69 17.34
CA ILE A 39 -8.80 -4.49 17.80
C ILE A 39 -9.80 -3.60 18.50
N GLU A 40 -9.54 -3.26 19.76
CA GLU A 40 -10.33 -2.30 20.50
C GLU A 40 -10.11 -0.89 19.92
N LYS A 41 -11.19 -0.14 19.75
CA LYS A 41 -11.15 1.28 19.37
C LYS A 41 -11.65 2.14 20.52
N LYS A 42 -10.99 3.26 20.78
CA LYS A 42 -11.38 4.21 21.84
C LYS A 42 -12.81 4.74 21.64
N PHE A 43 -13.25 4.81 20.39
CA PHE A 43 -14.59 5.26 20.01
C PHE A 43 -15.13 4.36 18.91
N GLY A 44 -16.41 3.98 18.99
CA GLY A 44 -17.07 3.14 18.00
C GLY A 44 -16.98 1.64 18.31
N ALA A 45 -17.30 0.82 17.31
CA ALA A 45 -17.24 -0.63 17.42
C ALA A 45 -15.79 -1.14 17.30
N PRO A 46 -15.44 -2.28 17.94
CA PRO A 46 -14.15 -2.93 17.70
C PRO A 46 -13.95 -3.23 16.21
N GLN A 47 -12.73 -3.08 15.73
CA GLN A 47 -12.36 -3.46 14.38
C GLN A 47 -12.02 -4.95 14.34
N ILE A 48 -12.56 -5.66 13.36
CA ILE A 48 -12.22 -7.05 13.07
C ILE A 48 -11.47 -7.07 11.74
N THR A 49 -10.27 -7.64 11.71
CA THR A 49 -9.45 -7.68 10.50
C THR A 49 -8.59 -8.94 10.44
N LYS A 50 -8.20 -9.32 9.21
CA LYS A 50 -7.13 -10.29 8.91
C LYS A 50 -5.92 -9.64 8.27
N ASP A 51 -6.02 -8.34 7.93
CA ASP A 51 -4.90 -7.64 7.34
C ASP A 51 -3.76 -7.47 8.34
N GLY A 52 -2.57 -7.96 7.94
CA GLY A 52 -1.38 -7.95 8.79
C GLY A 52 -0.85 -6.56 9.09
N VAL A 53 -0.91 -5.62 8.14
CA VAL A 53 -0.43 -4.25 8.37
C VAL A 53 -1.35 -3.49 9.31
N THR A 54 -2.65 -3.67 9.21
CA THR A 54 -3.62 -3.07 10.14
C THR A 54 -3.39 -3.56 11.57
N VAL A 55 -3.19 -4.88 11.76
CA VAL A 55 -2.85 -5.44 13.07
C VAL A 55 -1.52 -4.87 13.57
N ALA A 56 -0.48 -4.83 12.72
CA ALA A 56 0.83 -4.31 13.11
C ALA A 56 0.80 -2.83 13.52
N LYS A 57 0.00 -2.01 12.83
CA LYS A 57 -0.15 -0.57 13.13
C LYS A 57 -0.75 -0.29 14.50
N GLU A 58 -1.62 -1.16 14.98
CA GLU A 58 -2.31 -0.99 16.28
C GLU A 58 -1.53 -1.54 17.48
N VAL A 59 -0.45 -2.31 17.24
CA VAL A 59 0.38 -2.82 18.35
C VAL A 59 1.26 -1.69 18.88
N GLU A 60 1.04 -1.35 20.15
CA GLU A 60 1.84 -0.42 20.94
C GLU A 60 2.08 -1.04 22.32
N LEU A 61 3.35 -1.12 22.72
CA LEU A 61 3.74 -1.77 23.97
C LEU A 61 4.08 -0.74 25.04
N GLU A 62 3.76 -1.06 26.28
CA GLU A 62 3.98 -0.17 27.43
C GLU A 62 5.48 0.05 27.73
N ASP A 63 6.30 -1.00 27.62
CA ASP A 63 7.75 -0.90 27.76
C ASP A 63 8.37 -0.26 26.50
N HIS A 64 9.04 0.89 26.66
CA HIS A 64 9.62 1.64 25.55
C HIS A 64 10.71 0.87 24.78
N PHE A 65 11.46 -0.01 25.44
CA PHE A 65 12.49 -0.82 24.80
C PHE A 65 11.86 -1.94 23.97
N GLU A 66 10.87 -2.64 24.53
CA GLU A 66 10.10 -3.67 23.79
C GLU A 66 9.33 -3.03 22.64
N ASN A 67 8.71 -1.86 22.89
CA ASN A 67 7.99 -1.13 21.85
C ASN A 67 8.89 -0.74 20.68
N THR A 68 10.15 -0.37 20.91
CA THR A 68 11.10 -0.10 19.83
C THR A 68 11.29 -1.32 18.93
N GLY A 69 11.37 -2.54 19.51
CA GLY A 69 11.42 -3.79 18.75
C GLY A 69 10.14 -4.03 17.92
N ALA A 70 8.98 -3.78 18.51
CA ALA A 70 7.70 -3.84 17.81
C ALA A 70 7.64 -2.84 16.63
N GLN A 71 8.08 -1.59 16.85
CA GLN A 71 8.10 -0.56 15.81
C GLN A 71 9.01 -0.91 14.62
N LEU A 72 10.13 -1.61 14.83
CA LEU A 72 10.97 -2.10 13.74
C LEU A 72 10.21 -3.08 12.83
N VAL A 73 9.49 -4.05 13.41
CA VAL A 73 8.69 -5.01 12.63
C VAL A 73 7.45 -4.34 12.01
N LYS A 74 6.83 -3.39 12.71
CA LYS A 74 5.78 -2.55 12.16
C LYS A 74 6.23 -1.83 10.89
N SER A 75 7.47 -1.32 10.88
CA SER A 75 8.03 -0.66 9.69
C SER A 75 8.23 -1.64 8.52
N VAL A 76 8.57 -2.92 8.79
CA VAL A 76 8.63 -3.98 7.77
C VAL A 76 7.26 -4.18 7.12
N ALA A 77 6.21 -4.36 7.93
CA ALA A 77 4.86 -4.57 7.45
C ALA A 77 4.36 -3.38 6.64
N SER A 78 4.54 -2.15 7.16
CA SER A 78 4.11 -0.91 6.48
C SER A 78 4.83 -0.73 5.16
N LYS A 79 6.17 -0.86 5.13
CA LYS A 79 6.94 -0.72 3.90
C LYS A 79 6.58 -1.77 2.85
N THR A 80 6.31 -3.01 3.27
CA THR A 80 5.88 -4.07 2.34
C THR A 80 4.50 -3.77 1.76
N GLY A 81 3.58 -3.24 2.57
CA GLY A 81 2.30 -2.73 2.11
C GLY A 81 2.44 -1.60 1.10
N ASP A 82 3.31 -0.62 1.37
CA ASP A 82 3.56 0.52 0.47
C ASP A 82 4.18 0.08 -0.87
N ASP A 83 5.14 -0.86 -0.86
CA ASP A 83 5.90 -1.27 -2.05
C ASP A 83 5.15 -2.30 -2.91
N ALA A 84 4.40 -3.22 -2.30
CA ALA A 84 3.76 -4.37 -2.97
C ALA A 84 2.24 -4.46 -2.75
N GLY A 85 1.69 -3.74 -1.80
CA GLY A 85 0.27 -3.71 -1.47
C GLY A 85 -0.28 -4.96 -0.77
N ASP A 86 0.54 -6.00 -0.62
CA ASP A 86 0.21 -7.28 0.03
C ASP A 86 1.48 -7.91 0.61
N GLY A 87 1.37 -9.08 1.27
CA GLY A 87 2.50 -9.84 1.82
C GLY A 87 3.03 -9.32 3.16
N THR A 88 2.33 -8.40 3.81
CA THR A 88 2.72 -7.76 5.08
C THR A 88 2.90 -8.76 6.20
N THR A 89 2.01 -9.75 6.30
CA THR A 89 2.11 -10.86 7.27
C THR A 89 3.32 -11.76 6.99
N THR A 90 3.56 -12.10 5.73
CA THR A 90 4.72 -12.91 5.31
C THR A 90 6.04 -12.20 5.65
N ALA A 91 6.14 -10.90 5.36
CA ALA A 91 7.30 -10.08 5.70
C ALA A 91 7.56 -10.05 7.22
N THR A 92 6.50 -9.90 8.01
CA THR A 92 6.56 -9.92 9.47
C THR A 92 7.11 -11.26 10.02
N ILE A 93 6.64 -12.38 9.48
CA ILE A 93 7.08 -13.72 9.87
C ILE A 93 8.54 -13.95 9.47
N LEU A 94 8.93 -13.57 8.26
CA LEU A 94 10.32 -13.67 7.80
C LEU A 94 11.26 -12.83 8.68
N ALA A 95 10.88 -11.59 9.01
CA ALA A 95 11.66 -10.74 9.90
C ALA A 95 11.82 -11.38 11.30
N GLN A 96 10.74 -11.86 11.88
CA GLN A 96 10.79 -12.56 13.16
C GLN A 96 11.72 -13.78 13.10
N SER A 97 11.64 -14.57 12.04
CA SER A 97 12.46 -15.78 11.89
C SER A 97 13.94 -15.45 11.77
N ILE A 98 14.30 -14.48 10.90
CA ILE A 98 15.69 -14.04 10.73
C ILE A 98 16.25 -13.50 12.05
N VAL A 99 15.49 -12.65 12.76
CA VAL A 99 15.90 -12.13 14.08
C VAL A 99 16.10 -13.26 15.08
N ASN A 100 15.15 -14.19 15.19
CA ASN A 100 15.21 -15.26 16.20
C ASN A 100 16.35 -16.25 15.95
N VAL A 101 16.62 -16.61 14.70
CA VAL A 101 17.73 -17.52 14.35
C VAL A 101 19.06 -16.76 14.42
N GLY A 102 19.10 -15.54 13.88
CA GLY A 102 20.29 -14.70 13.87
C GLY A 102 20.79 -14.34 15.27
N LEU A 103 19.88 -13.95 16.17
CA LEU A 103 20.25 -13.58 17.54
C LEU A 103 20.89 -14.74 18.33
N LYS A 104 20.45 -15.97 18.09
CA LYS A 104 21.11 -17.16 18.72
C LYS A 104 22.58 -17.26 18.31
N ASN A 105 22.89 -16.98 17.03
CA ASN A 105 24.25 -17.02 16.51
C ASN A 105 25.09 -15.84 17.01
N VAL A 106 24.52 -14.64 17.09
CA VAL A 106 25.19 -13.47 17.69
C VAL A 106 25.54 -13.74 19.16
N THR A 107 24.60 -14.32 19.91
CA THR A 107 24.82 -14.72 21.33
C THR A 107 25.89 -15.78 21.46
N ALA A 108 26.02 -16.66 20.46
CA ALA A 108 27.08 -17.68 20.41
C ALA A 108 28.44 -17.12 20.00
N GLY A 109 28.56 -15.83 19.69
CA GLY A 109 29.81 -15.14 19.40
C GLY A 109 30.10 -14.93 17.92
N ALA A 110 29.15 -15.19 16.99
CA ALA A 110 29.31 -14.87 15.59
C ALA A 110 29.36 -13.36 15.36
N ASN A 111 30.17 -12.92 14.39
CA ASN A 111 30.27 -11.51 14.02
C ASN A 111 28.99 -11.01 13.35
N PRO A 112 28.24 -10.06 13.95
CA PRO A 112 26.97 -9.61 13.40
C PRO A 112 27.08 -8.98 12.00
N MET A 113 28.21 -8.33 11.70
CA MET A 113 28.43 -7.69 10.39
C MET A 113 28.63 -8.73 9.28
N ASP A 114 29.32 -9.84 9.59
CA ASP A 114 29.50 -10.92 8.62
C ASP A 114 28.23 -11.76 8.47
N LEU A 115 27.48 -11.96 9.56
CA LEU A 115 26.13 -12.54 9.50
C LEU A 115 25.26 -11.73 8.54
N LYS A 116 25.25 -10.40 8.68
CA LYS A 116 24.47 -9.52 7.80
C LYS A 116 24.89 -9.66 6.34
N ARG A 117 26.19 -9.70 6.03
CA ARG A 117 26.68 -9.93 4.65
C ARG A 117 26.19 -11.25 4.07
N GLY A 118 26.21 -12.32 4.88
CA GLY A 118 25.68 -13.62 4.48
C GLY A 118 24.19 -13.60 4.23
N ILE A 119 23.42 -12.90 5.08
CA ILE A 119 21.98 -12.69 4.91
C ILE A 119 21.73 -11.94 3.58
N ASP A 120 22.40 -10.81 3.34
CA ASP A 120 22.24 -10.00 2.14
C ASP A 120 22.54 -10.81 0.87
N LYS A 121 23.61 -11.62 0.88
CA LYS A 121 24.01 -12.52 -0.21
C LYS A 121 22.96 -13.60 -0.49
N ALA A 122 22.42 -14.23 0.54
CA ALA A 122 21.39 -15.26 0.43
C ALA A 122 20.07 -14.67 -0.10
N VAL A 123 19.66 -13.51 0.42
CA VAL A 123 18.45 -12.81 -0.04
C VAL A 123 18.54 -12.47 -1.52
N SER A 124 19.69 -11.96 -1.97
CA SER A 124 19.90 -11.67 -3.39
C SER A 124 19.72 -12.92 -4.26
N ALA A 125 20.27 -14.06 -3.85
CA ALA A 125 20.14 -15.33 -4.58
C ALA A 125 18.67 -15.82 -4.63
N VAL A 126 17.94 -15.71 -3.52
CA VAL A 126 16.51 -16.09 -3.47
C VAL A 126 15.67 -15.15 -4.33
N VAL A 127 15.95 -13.85 -4.32
CA VAL A 127 15.25 -12.84 -5.14
C VAL A 127 15.48 -13.10 -6.63
N GLU A 128 16.71 -13.41 -7.04
CA GLU A 128 17.02 -13.81 -8.43
C GLU A 128 16.28 -15.07 -8.83
N TYR A 129 16.20 -16.07 -7.93
CA TYR A 129 15.41 -17.29 -8.16
C TYR A 129 13.94 -16.98 -8.38
N ILE A 130 13.33 -16.15 -7.52
CA ILE A 130 11.92 -15.75 -7.63
C ILE A 130 11.67 -15.08 -8.99
N LYS A 131 12.51 -14.11 -9.38
CA LYS A 131 12.39 -13.40 -10.65
C LYS A 131 12.55 -14.33 -11.85
N ALA A 132 13.51 -15.26 -11.81
CA ALA A 132 13.77 -16.21 -12.91
C ALA A 132 12.62 -17.22 -13.09
N ASN A 133 11.87 -17.54 -12.03
CA ASN A 133 10.75 -18.47 -12.05
C ASN A 133 9.38 -17.81 -12.11
N ALA A 134 9.34 -16.48 -12.21
CA ALA A 134 8.09 -15.75 -12.36
C ALA A 134 7.50 -15.96 -13.76
N GLU A 135 6.25 -16.36 -13.81
CA GLU A 135 5.49 -16.51 -15.05
C GLU A 135 4.64 -15.26 -15.29
N LYS A 136 4.78 -14.65 -16.47
CA LYS A 136 4.00 -13.45 -16.82
C LYS A 136 2.52 -13.76 -16.87
N VAL A 137 1.72 -12.82 -16.39
CA VAL A 137 0.27 -12.94 -16.38
C VAL A 137 -0.32 -12.56 -17.75
N ASP A 138 0.29 -11.59 -18.43
CA ASP A 138 -0.15 -11.04 -19.72
C ASP A 138 -1.67 -10.77 -19.74
N ASP A 139 -2.42 -11.24 -20.77
CA ASP A 139 -3.88 -11.13 -20.90
C ASP A 139 -4.63 -12.33 -20.32
N ASN A 140 -4.00 -13.09 -19.42
CA ASN A 140 -4.63 -14.26 -18.81
C ASN A 140 -5.46 -13.85 -17.58
N TYR A 141 -6.73 -13.51 -17.81
CA TYR A 141 -7.67 -13.12 -16.76
C TYR A 141 -8.00 -14.25 -15.78
N ASP A 142 -7.81 -15.51 -16.14
CA ASP A 142 -7.98 -16.63 -15.21
C ASP A 142 -6.90 -16.62 -14.12
N LYS A 143 -5.64 -16.28 -14.48
CA LYS A 143 -4.58 -16.06 -13.48
C LYS A 143 -4.85 -14.85 -12.60
N ILE A 144 -5.38 -13.77 -13.18
CA ILE A 144 -5.82 -12.59 -12.42
C ILE A 144 -6.88 -12.99 -11.38
N GLU A 145 -7.88 -13.76 -11.79
CA GLU A 145 -8.92 -14.29 -10.89
C GLU A 145 -8.34 -15.17 -9.79
N GLN A 146 -7.37 -16.04 -10.12
CA GLN A 146 -6.70 -16.91 -9.16
C GLN A 146 -5.90 -16.10 -8.12
N VAL A 147 -5.07 -15.15 -8.56
CA VAL A 147 -4.32 -14.25 -7.65
C VAL A 147 -5.27 -13.50 -6.74
N ALA A 148 -6.28 -12.85 -7.31
CA ALA A 148 -7.25 -12.09 -6.54
C ALA A 148 -8.02 -12.96 -5.54
N THR A 149 -8.38 -14.19 -5.94
CA THR A 149 -9.03 -15.16 -5.05
C THR A 149 -8.14 -15.51 -3.87
N VAL A 150 -6.88 -15.84 -4.11
CA VAL A 150 -5.92 -16.24 -3.05
C VAL A 150 -5.70 -15.08 -2.08
N SER A 151 -5.44 -13.87 -2.58
CA SER A 151 -5.21 -12.68 -1.76
C SER A 151 -6.48 -12.26 -0.99
N ALA A 152 -7.68 -12.46 -1.57
CA ALA A 152 -8.96 -12.25 -0.88
C ALA A 152 -9.31 -13.37 0.13
N ASN A 153 -8.35 -14.07 0.72
CA ASN A 153 -8.56 -15.20 1.63
C ASN A 153 -9.37 -16.36 1.02
N ASN A 154 -9.11 -16.68 -0.24
CA ASN A 154 -9.81 -17.71 -1.02
C ASN A 154 -11.31 -17.43 -1.24
N ASP A 155 -11.67 -16.16 -1.41
CA ASP A 155 -13.01 -15.73 -1.79
C ASP A 155 -13.12 -15.64 -3.33
N PRO A 156 -13.76 -16.61 -4.01
CA PRO A 156 -13.84 -16.65 -5.46
C PRO A 156 -14.79 -15.57 -6.03
N GLU A 157 -15.71 -15.05 -5.22
CA GLU A 157 -16.59 -13.95 -5.66
C GLU A 157 -15.81 -12.66 -5.83
N ILE A 158 -14.93 -12.35 -4.88
CA ILE A 158 -14.03 -11.19 -4.97
C ILE A 158 -13.04 -11.39 -6.12
N GLY A 159 -12.44 -12.59 -6.26
CA GLY A 159 -11.54 -12.89 -7.36
C GLY A 159 -12.16 -12.64 -8.73
N LYS A 160 -13.36 -13.16 -8.95
CA LYS A 160 -14.11 -12.96 -10.19
C LYS A 160 -14.46 -11.49 -10.43
N LEU A 161 -14.91 -10.77 -9.40
CA LEU A 161 -15.24 -9.35 -9.50
C LEU A 161 -14.03 -8.52 -9.96
N ILE A 162 -12.85 -8.77 -9.39
CA ILE A 162 -11.62 -8.07 -9.79
C ILE A 162 -11.22 -8.41 -11.23
N ALA A 163 -11.26 -9.68 -11.60
CA ALA A 163 -10.97 -10.09 -12.98
C ALA A 163 -11.95 -9.47 -13.99
N ASP A 164 -13.24 -9.41 -13.66
CA ASP A 164 -14.27 -8.77 -14.49
C ASP A 164 -14.08 -7.24 -14.56
N ALA A 165 -13.66 -6.60 -13.46
CA ALA A 165 -13.29 -5.18 -13.46
C ALA A 165 -12.11 -4.92 -14.40
N MET A 166 -11.01 -5.69 -14.25
CA MET A 166 -9.82 -5.60 -15.11
C MET A 166 -10.17 -5.82 -16.60
N ARG A 167 -11.05 -6.78 -16.89
CA ARG A 167 -11.51 -7.05 -18.27
C ARG A 167 -12.26 -5.87 -18.89
N LYS A 168 -13.00 -5.10 -18.06
CA LYS A 168 -13.78 -3.94 -18.53
C LYS A 168 -12.93 -2.71 -18.78
N VAL A 169 -11.92 -2.45 -17.94
CA VAL A 169 -11.09 -1.23 -18.03
C VAL A 169 -9.70 -1.48 -18.62
N SER A 170 -9.38 -2.72 -19.03
CA SER A 170 -8.05 -3.16 -19.45
C SER A 170 -7.00 -3.17 -18.33
N LYS A 171 -5.78 -3.66 -18.64
CA LYS A 171 -4.66 -3.78 -17.67
C LYS A 171 -4.23 -2.46 -17.07
N ASP A 172 -4.25 -1.40 -17.88
CA ASP A 172 -3.83 -0.06 -17.49
C ASP A 172 -5.00 0.76 -16.91
N GLY A 173 -6.18 0.12 -16.81
CA GLY A 173 -7.39 0.76 -16.30
C GLY A 173 -7.35 0.95 -14.79
N VAL A 174 -8.06 1.97 -14.34
CA VAL A 174 -8.15 2.32 -12.92
C VAL A 174 -9.32 1.57 -12.30
N ILE A 175 -9.06 0.92 -11.16
CA ILE A 175 -10.10 0.33 -10.31
C ILE A 175 -10.03 1.04 -8.96
N THR A 176 -11.17 1.58 -8.51
CA THR A 176 -11.36 2.18 -7.20
C THR A 176 -12.38 1.37 -6.40
N ILE A 177 -12.28 1.43 -5.08
CA ILE A 177 -13.15 0.69 -4.17
C ILE A 177 -13.98 1.67 -3.36
N GLU A 178 -15.31 1.51 -3.42
CA GLU A 178 -16.27 2.35 -2.73
C GLU A 178 -17.21 1.50 -1.86
N GLU A 179 -17.81 2.14 -0.87
CA GLU A 179 -18.86 1.53 -0.07
C GLU A 179 -20.18 1.54 -0.82
N SER A 180 -20.82 0.37 -0.93
CA SER A 180 -22.14 0.25 -1.51
C SER A 180 -23.20 0.77 -0.52
N LYS A 181 -24.19 1.47 -1.04
CA LYS A 181 -25.38 1.84 -0.26
C LYS A 181 -26.37 0.67 -0.06
N SER A 182 -26.11 -0.45 -0.74
CA SER A 182 -26.86 -1.70 -0.63
C SER A 182 -25.99 -2.81 -0.02
N ARG A 183 -26.59 -3.98 0.21
CA ARG A 183 -25.84 -5.17 0.67
C ARG A 183 -25.04 -5.85 -0.43
N ASP A 184 -25.31 -5.49 -1.69
CA ASP A 184 -24.72 -6.14 -2.85
C ASP A 184 -23.36 -5.54 -3.17
N THR A 185 -22.44 -6.40 -3.58
CA THR A 185 -21.16 -6.01 -4.13
C THR A 185 -21.25 -6.08 -5.66
N TYR A 186 -20.90 -4.97 -6.33
CA TYR A 186 -21.02 -4.87 -7.79
C TYR A 186 -20.00 -3.91 -8.39
N ILE A 187 -19.81 -3.98 -9.71
CA ILE A 187 -18.89 -3.13 -10.46
C ILE A 187 -19.69 -2.20 -11.36
N ASN A 188 -19.36 -0.92 -11.29
CA ASN A 188 -19.81 0.08 -12.25
C ASN A 188 -18.59 0.70 -12.96
N VAL A 189 -18.69 0.90 -14.28
CA VAL A 189 -17.65 1.61 -15.03
C VAL A 189 -18.17 3.01 -15.32
N VAL A 190 -17.41 4.00 -14.92
CA VAL A 190 -17.76 5.42 -15.04
C VAL A 190 -16.69 6.18 -15.82
N GLU A 191 -17.05 7.35 -16.35
CA GLU A 191 -16.09 8.26 -16.93
C GLU A 191 -15.08 8.70 -15.87
N GLY A 192 -13.81 8.66 -16.20
CA GLY A 192 -12.76 9.01 -15.24
C GLY A 192 -11.37 8.79 -15.79
N MET A 193 -10.37 9.26 -15.05
CA MET A 193 -8.97 9.05 -15.40
C MET A 193 -8.06 9.11 -14.18
N GLN A 194 -6.88 8.50 -14.31
CA GLN A 194 -5.79 8.65 -13.35
C GLN A 194 -4.56 9.23 -14.04
N PHE A 195 -3.82 10.07 -13.32
CA PHE A 195 -2.52 10.57 -13.77
C PHE A 195 -1.48 10.57 -12.64
N ASP A 196 -0.22 10.45 -13.03
CA ASP A 196 0.92 10.20 -12.15
C ASP A 196 1.43 11.50 -11.52
N ARG A 197 0.60 12.13 -10.69
CA ARG A 197 0.94 13.30 -9.87
C ARG A 197 0.15 13.22 -8.56
N GLY A 198 0.86 13.22 -7.46
CA GLY A 198 0.27 13.22 -6.12
C GLY A 198 0.20 14.63 -5.52
N TYR A 199 -0.21 14.68 -4.27
CA TYR A 199 -0.35 15.95 -3.54
C TYR A 199 1.01 16.64 -3.34
N LEU A 200 1.01 17.97 -3.42
CA LEU A 200 2.20 18.80 -3.19
C LEU A 200 2.65 18.86 -1.72
N SER A 201 1.78 18.48 -0.81
CA SER A 201 2.05 18.47 0.62
C SER A 201 1.23 17.39 1.32
N SER A 202 1.87 16.61 2.19
CA SER A 202 1.19 15.62 3.02
C SER A 202 0.14 16.23 3.96
N TYR A 203 0.22 17.53 4.23
CA TYR A 203 -0.81 18.22 5.01
C TYR A 203 -2.16 18.34 4.30
N PHE A 204 -2.26 17.97 3.02
CA PHE A 204 -3.54 17.88 2.31
C PHE A 204 -4.29 16.57 2.55
N MET A 205 -3.67 15.56 3.15
CA MET A 205 -4.32 14.27 3.44
C MET A 205 -5.57 14.43 4.29
N THR A 206 -6.63 13.72 3.91
CA THR A 206 -7.87 13.59 4.69
C THR A 206 -7.91 12.27 5.46
N ASP A 207 -7.22 11.26 4.96
CA ASP A 207 -7.02 9.96 5.57
C ASP A 207 -5.52 9.74 5.79
N ALA A 208 -5.08 9.80 7.05
CA ALA A 208 -3.68 9.64 7.41
C ALA A 208 -3.23 8.17 7.37
N ASP A 209 -4.14 7.23 7.58
CA ASP A 209 -3.83 5.80 7.60
C ASP A 209 -3.53 5.27 6.19
N LYS A 210 -4.28 5.76 5.21
CA LYS A 210 -4.10 5.46 3.78
C LYS A 210 -3.17 6.44 3.07
N MET A 211 -2.73 7.50 3.74
CA MET A 211 -1.96 8.62 3.16
C MET A 211 -2.63 9.22 1.91
N GLU A 212 -3.95 9.40 1.95
CA GLU A 212 -4.75 9.88 0.84
C GLU A 212 -5.48 11.18 1.16
N CYS A 213 -5.71 11.98 0.12
CA CYS A 213 -6.64 13.08 0.14
C CYS A 213 -7.87 12.70 -0.69
N VAL A 214 -8.99 12.48 -0.02
CA VAL A 214 -10.27 12.13 -0.63
C VAL A 214 -11.18 13.35 -0.62
N MET A 215 -11.79 13.67 -1.76
CA MET A 215 -12.68 14.82 -1.95
C MET A 215 -13.94 14.37 -2.69
N ASP A 216 -15.09 14.54 -2.07
CA ASP A 216 -16.40 14.25 -2.67
C ASP A 216 -16.97 15.51 -3.32
N ASN A 217 -17.48 15.38 -4.53
CA ASN A 217 -18.03 16.48 -5.34
C ASN A 217 -17.13 17.74 -5.41
N PRO A 218 -15.83 17.61 -5.68
CA PRO A 218 -14.93 18.75 -5.70
C PRO A 218 -15.15 19.65 -6.91
N TYR A 219 -14.74 20.89 -6.76
CA TYR A 219 -14.36 21.75 -7.90
C TYR A 219 -12.93 21.40 -8.33
N ILE A 220 -12.65 21.53 -9.62
CA ILE A 220 -11.33 21.26 -10.21
C ILE A 220 -10.87 22.50 -10.96
N LEU A 221 -9.87 23.19 -10.43
CA LEU A 221 -9.20 24.28 -11.12
C LEU A 221 -8.08 23.72 -11.98
N ILE A 222 -8.07 24.07 -13.25
CA ILE A 222 -7.07 23.61 -14.22
C ILE A 222 -6.32 24.83 -14.75
N TYR A 223 -5.05 24.95 -14.40
CA TYR A 223 -4.22 26.11 -14.73
C TYR A 223 -2.91 25.67 -15.38
N ASP A 224 -2.54 26.29 -16.51
CA ASP A 224 -1.37 25.88 -17.31
C ASP A 224 -0.03 26.44 -16.82
N LYS A 225 -0.07 27.37 -15.85
CA LYS A 225 1.12 27.99 -15.27
C LYS A 225 1.27 27.70 -13.80
N LYS A 226 2.34 28.26 -13.24
CA LYS A 226 2.67 28.21 -11.83
C LYS A 226 1.84 29.22 -11.03
N ILE A 227 1.33 28.81 -9.86
CA ILE A 227 0.65 29.69 -8.91
C ILE A 227 1.69 30.15 -7.88
N SER A 228 2.15 31.39 -8.02
CA SER A 228 3.17 31.97 -7.13
C SER A 228 2.57 32.99 -6.15
N ASN A 229 1.60 33.75 -6.59
CA ASN A 229 0.97 34.81 -5.82
C ASN A 229 -0.44 34.41 -5.40
N ILE A 230 -0.69 34.32 -4.12
CA ILE A 230 -2.00 33.95 -3.58
C ILE A 230 -3.08 34.98 -3.94
N LYS A 231 -2.71 36.26 -4.17
CA LYS A 231 -3.66 37.31 -4.52
C LYS A 231 -4.34 37.08 -5.86
N ASP A 232 -3.61 36.53 -6.84
CA ASP A 232 -4.13 36.23 -8.17
C ASP A 232 -5.11 35.05 -8.13
N PHE A 233 -5.00 34.23 -7.06
CA PHE A 233 -5.82 33.06 -6.82
C PHE A 233 -7.04 33.34 -5.91
N LEU A 234 -7.03 34.44 -5.12
CA LEU A 234 -8.11 34.78 -4.19
C LEU A 234 -9.51 34.88 -4.86
N PRO A 235 -9.65 35.45 -6.08
CA PRO A 235 -10.96 35.59 -6.72
C PRO A 235 -11.71 34.29 -6.93
N ILE A 236 -10.98 33.15 -7.08
CA ILE A 236 -11.59 31.82 -7.21
C ILE A 236 -11.59 31.05 -5.90
N LEU A 237 -10.57 31.26 -5.07
CA LEU A 237 -10.41 30.56 -3.80
C LEU A 237 -11.53 30.92 -2.80
N GLN A 238 -11.89 32.21 -2.73
CA GLN A 238 -12.92 32.68 -1.80
C GLN A 238 -14.31 32.14 -2.15
N PRO A 239 -14.85 32.24 -3.38
CA PRO A 239 -16.14 31.65 -3.73
C PRO A 239 -16.15 30.12 -3.58
N ALA A 240 -15.05 29.43 -3.88
CA ALA A 240 -14.95 27.99 -3.66
C ALA A 240 -15.04 27.63 -2.17
N ALA A 241 -14.38 28.39 -1.28
CA ALA A 241 -14.47 28.22 0.17
C ALA A 241 -15.88 28.49 0.69
N GLU A 242 -16.53 29.57 0.23
CA GLU A 242 -17.90 29.95 0.61
C GLU A 242 -18.94 28.91 0.20
N SER A 243 -18.71 28.19 -0.92
CA SER A 243 -19.57 27.09 -1.36
C SER A 243 -19.52 25.86 -0.44
N GLY A 244 -18.49 25.73 0.40
CA GLY A 244 -18.24 24.58 1.25
C GLY A 244 -17.77 23.31 0.50
N ARG A 245 -17.68 23.34 -0.82
CA ARG A 245 -17.19 22.24 -1.66
C ARG A 245 -15.66 22.16 -1.64
N PRO A 246 -15.07 20.97 -1.68
CA PRO A 246 -13.63 20.81 -1.84
C PRO A 246 -13.13 21.40 -3.17
N LEU A 247 -11.89 21.83 -3.19
CA LEU A 247 -11.22 22.33 -4.40
C LEU A 247 -9.95 21.55 -4.69
N LEU A 248 -9.89 20.88 -5.83
CA LEU A 248 -8.65 20.35 -6.40
C LEU A 248 -8.00 21.42 -7.27
N VAL A 249 -6.72 21.70 -7.06
CA VAL A 249 -5.93 22.59 -7.89
C VAL A 249 -4.96 21.77 -8.71
N VAL A 250 -5.10 21.79 -10.03
CA VAL A 250 -4.17 21.18 -10.99
C VAL A 250 -3.44 22.30 -11.69
N ALA A 251 -2.18 22.54 -11.35
CA ALA A 251 -1.38 23.62 -11.91
C ALA A 251 0.02 23.13 -12.29
N GLU A 252 0.75 23.88 -13.12
CA GLU A 252 2.15 23.53 -13.43
C GLU A 252 2.96 23.31 -12.15
N ASP A 253 2.84 24.23 -11.20
CA ASP A 253 3.38 24.13 -9.84
C ASP A 253 2.61 25.10 -8.93
N VAL A 254 2.77 24.94 -7.61
CA VAL A 254 2.33 25.93 -6.62
C VAL A 254 3.53 26.30 -5.77
N ASP A 255 3.92 27.56 -5.81
CA ASP A 255 5.10 28.06 -5.11
C ASP A 255 4.97 28.00 -3.58
N SER A 256 6.12 27.99 -2.91
CA SER A 256 6.23 27.82 -1.47
C SER A 256 5.34 28.78 -0.67
N GLU A 257 5.20 30.05 -1.08
CA GLU A 257 4.35 31.03 -0.38
C GLU A 257 2.87 30.74 -0.56
N ALA A 258 2.43 30.48 -1.81
CA ALA A 258 1.05 30.12 -2.12
C ALA A 258 0.71 28.77 -1.45
N LEU A 259 1.59 27.76 -1.58
CA LEU A 259 1.42 26.45 -0.96
C LEU A 259 1.29 26.54 0.56
N THR A 260 2.17 27.29 1.22
CA THR A 260 2.11 27.50 2.68
C THR A 260 0.78 28.11 3.10
N THR A 261 0.28 29.09 2.35
CA THR A 261 -1.01 29.73 2.63
C THR A 261 -2.16 28.73 2.50
N LEU A 262 -2.17 27.88 1.45
CA LEU A 262 -3.17 26.84 1.27
C LEU A 262 -3.14 25.83 2.42
N VAL A 263 -1.95 25.35 2.78
CA VAL A 263 -1.76 24.40 3.89
C VAL A 263 -2.24 24.98 5.22
N VAL A 264 -1.86 26.20 5.56
CA VAL A 264 -2.26 26.85 6.82
C VAL A 264 -3.79 27.01 6.89
N ASN A 265 -4.44 27.44 5.81
CA ASN A 265 -5.89 27.59 5.78
C ASN A 265 -6.61 26.24 5.83
N ARG A 266 -6.05 25.20 5.22
CA ARG A 266 -6.55 23.84 5.35
C ARG A 266 -6.49 23.34 6.80
N LEU A 267 -5.34 23.50 7.47
CA LEU A 267 -5.13 23.07 8.85
C LEU A 267 -6.05 23.81 9.84
N ARG A 268 -6.35 25.08 9.56
CA ARG A 268 -7.32 25.87 10.33
C ARG A 268 -8.78 25.49 10.06
N GLY A 269 -9.04 24.56 9.15
CA GLY A 269 -10.40 24.13 8.79
C GLY A 269 -11.18 25.09 7.90
N GLY A 270 -10.55 26.18 7.43
CA GLY A 270 -11.17 27.18 6.57
C GLY A 270 -11.32 26.77 5.10
N LEU A 271 -10.50 25.83 4.65
CA LEU A 271 -10.48 25.35 3.26
C LEU A 271 -10.43 23.83 3.19
N LYS A 272 -11.23 23.26 2.31
CA LYS A 272 -11.11 21.86 1.87
C LYS A 272 -10.40 21.88 0.53
N ILE A 273 -9.09 21.75 0.50
CA ILE A 273 -8.28 21.93 -0.69
C ILE A 273 -7.17 20.89 -0.80
N CYS A 274 -6.86 20.49 -2.02
CA CYS A 274 -5.65 19.75 -2.37
C CYS A 274 -5.04 20.37 -3.63
N ALA A 275 -3.71 20.42 -3.70
CA ALA A 275 -2.98 20.91 -4.85
C ALA A 275 -2.05 19.82 -5.38
N VAL A 276 -2.06 19.64 -6.70
CA VAL A 276 -1.26 18.67 -7.44
C VAL A 276 -0.57 19.34 -8.62
N LYS A 277 0.58 18.79 -9.04
CA LYS A 277 1.20 19.23 -10.30
C LYS A 277 0.43 18.71 -11.51
N ALA A 278 0.37 19.51 -12.56
CA ALA A 278 -0.14 19.08 -13.84
C ALA A 278 0.72 17.92 -14.41
N PRO A 279 0.09 16.89 -15.00
CA PRO A 279 0.81 15.79 -15.61
C PRO A 279 1.52 16.20 -16.90
N GLY A 280 2.69 15.59 -17.16
CA GLY A 280 3.49 15.85 -18.36
C GLY A 280 4.30 17.14 -18.32
N PHE A 281 4.94 17.46 -19.43
CA PHE A 281 5.78 18.66 -19.63
C PHE A 281 5.52 19.26 -21.02
N GLY A 282 5.72 20.59 -21.16
CA GLY A 282 5.58 21.30 -22.44
C GLY A 282 4.19 21.10 -23.07
N ASP A 283 4.15 20.83 -24.37
CA ASP A 283 2.91 20.67 -25.12
C ASP A 283 2.08 19.44 -24.66
N ARG A 284 2.74 18.41 -24.16
CA ARG A 284 2.03 17.26 -23.56
C ARG A 284 1.25 17.66 -22.31
N ARG A 285 1.84 18.50 -21.46
CA ARG A 285 1.13 19.02 -20.28
C ARG A 285 -0.13 19.75 -20.67
N LYS A 286 -0.04 20.64 -21.70
CA LYS A 286 -1.21 21.36 -22.23
C LYS A 286 -2.28 20.40 -22.73
N ALA A 287 -1.87 19.38 -23.49
CA ALA A 287 -2.79 18.38 -24.02
C ALA A 287 -3.48 17.57 -22.90
N MET A 288 -2.76 17.20 -21.84
CA MET A 288 -3.32 16.46 -20.69
C MET A 288 -4.23 17.36 -19.83
N LEU A 289 -3.92 18.64 -19.68
CA LEU A 289 -4.82 19.60 -19.02
C LEU A 289 -6.14 19.76 -19.79
N GLU A 290 -6.10 19.78 -21.14
CA GLU A 290 -7.31 19.76 -21.97
C GLU A 290 -8.11 18.47 -21.79
N ASP A 291 -7.43 17.31 -21.69
CA ASP A 291 -8.10 16.04 -21.46
C ASP A 291 -8.84 16.04 -20.11
N ILE A 292 -8.20 16.58 -19.06
CA ILE A 292 -8.83 16.74 -17.74
C ILE A 292 -10.02 17.71 -17.82
N ALA A 293 -9.88 18.81 -18.57
CA ALA A 293 -10.94 19.80 -18.75
C ALA A 293 -12.16 19.19 -19.45
N VAL A 294 -11.95 18.48 -20.56
CA VAL A 294 -13.03 17.80 -21.29
C VAL A 294 -13.72 16.75 -20.41
N LEU A 295 -12.95 15.96 -19.66
CA LEU A 295 -13.47 14.94 -18.77
C LEU A 295 -14.33 15.51 -17.63
N THR A 296 -13.95 16.65 -17.08
CA THR A 296 -14.58 17.25 -15.90
C THR A 296 -15.58 18.36 -16.23
N GLY A 297 -15.72 18.71 -17.53
CA GLY A 297 -16.55 19.81 -17.98
C GLY A 297 -16.01 21.20 -17.61
N GLY A 298 -14.71 21.28 -17.26
CA GLY A 298 -14.04 22.53 -16.92
C GLY A 298 -13.36 23.21 -18.09
N THR A 299 -12.69 24.31 -17.80
CA THR A 299 -11.92 25.10 -18.77
C THR A 299 -10.47 25.23 -18.32
N VAL A 300 -9.52 24.94 -19.21
CA VAL A 300 -8.10 25.23 -18.92
C VAL A 300 -7.89 26.75 -18.92
N ILE A 301 -7.52 27.28 -17.78
CA ILE A 301 -7.17 28.69 -17.62
C ILE A 301 -5.75 28.87 -18.13
N SER A 302 -5.61 29.57 -19.25
CA SER A 302 -4.35 29.80 -19.96
C SER A 302 -4.31 31.18 -20.56
N GLU A 303 -3.20 31.89 -20.41
CA GLU A 303 -3.00 33.18 -21.05
C GLU A 303 -2.96 33.07 -22.58
N GLU A 304 -2.55 31.94 -23.14
CA GLU A 304 -2.61 31.67 -24.57
C GLU A 304 -4.06 31.70 -25.10
N LYS A 305 -5.02 31.33 -24.24
CA LYS A 305 -6.46 31.42 -24.51
C LYS A 305 -7.08 32.78 -24.10
N GLY A 306 -6.26 33.70 -23.62
CA GLY A 306 -6.71 35.02 -23.13
C GLY A 306 -7.34 34.96 -21.72
N LEU A 307 -7.22 33.84 -21.01
CA LEU A 307 -7.78 33.64 -19.66
C LEU A 307 -6.70 33.85 -18.61
N LYS A 308 -6.98 34.71 -17.64
CA LYS A 308 -6.09 34.92 -16.48
C LYS A 308 -6.70 34.30 -15.20
N LEU A 309 -5.84 33.88 -14.29
CA LEU A 309 -6.27 33.27 -13.02
C LEU A 309 -7.15 34.23 -12.18
N GLU A 310 -6.84 35.53 -12.21
CA GLU A 310 -7.59 36.58 -11.51
C GLU A 310 -9.03 36.77 -12.03
N GLN A 311 -9.30 36.28 -13.23
CA GLN A 311 -10.60 36.37 -13.89
C GLN A 311 -11.37 35.06 -13.89
N ALA A 312 -10.81 34.02 -13.23
CA ALA A 312 -11.44 32.72 -13.12
C ALA A 312 -12.74 32.79 -12.31
N THR A 313 -13.77 32.09 -12.77
CA THR A 313 -15.07 31.97 -12.10
C THR A 313 -15.37 30.51 -11.75
N LEU A 314 -16.32 30.26 -10.84
CA LEU A 314 -16.72 28.90 -10.49
C LEU A 314 -17.26 28.11 -11.70
N GLU A 315 -17.83 28.79 -12.69
CA GLU A 315 -18.37 28.16 -13.90
C GLU A 315 -17.28 27.60 -14.82
N MET A 316 -16.04 28.11 -14.69
CA MET A 316 -14.89 27.62 -15.44
C MET A 316 -14.27 26.38 -14.79
N LEU A 317 -14.62 26.08 -13.54
CA LEU A 317 -14.09 24.93 -12.83
C LEU A 317 -14.73 23.63 -13.30
N GLY A 318 -13.91 22.60 -13.48
CA GLY A 318 -14.42 21.25 -13.67
C GLY A 318 -15.05 20.69 -12.38
N THR A 319 -15.85 19.65 -12.53
CA THR A 319 -16.45 18.91 -11.41
C THR A 319 -16.44 17.41 -11.68
N CYS A 320 -16.51 16.63 -10.63
CA CYS A 320 -16.65 15.17 -10.69
C CYS A 320 -17.29 14.67 -9.40
N ASP A 321 -17.65 13.40 -9.34
CA ASP A 321 -18.20 12.83 -8.11
C ASP A 321 -17.16 12.68 -7.02
N LYS A 322 -15.95 12.23 -7.38
CA LYS A 322 -14.89 12.00 -6.41
C LYS A 322 -13.50 12.22 -6.98
N VAL A 323 -12.59 12.72 -6.15
CA VAL A 323 -11.15 12.73 -6.41
C VAL A 323 -10.43 12.06 -5.26
N THR A 324 -9.51 11.16 -5.59
CA THR A 324 -8.57 10.57 -4.63
C THR A 324 -7.15 10.92 -5.05
N VAL A 325 -6.42 11.56 -4.17
CA VAL A 325 -5.01 11.95 -4.40
C VAL A 325 -4.13 11.22 -3.40
N THR A 326 -3.23 10.39 -3.91
CA THR A 326 -2.17 9.73 -3.13
C THR A 326 -0.87 10.53 -3.21
N LYS A 327 0.21 9.99 -2.68
CA LYS A 327 1.54 10.58 -2.81
C LYS A 327 2.00 10.70 -4.28
N ASP A 328 1.61 9.76 -5.13
CA ASP A 328 2.13 9.62 -6.48
C ASP A 328 1.07 9.82 -7.58
N ASN A 329 -0.21 9.63 -7.27
CA ASN A 329 -1.29 9.60 -8.25
C ASN A 329 -2.48 10.48 -7.86
N THR A 330 -3.19 10.95 -8.88
CA THR A 330 -4.51 11.60 -8.76
C THR A 330 -5.51 10.85 -9.63
N THR A 331 -6.60 10.39 -9.01
CA THR A 331 -7.71 9.67 -9.67
C THR A 331 -8.96 10.53 -9.64
N ILE A 332 -9.54 10.79 -10.81
CA ILE A 332 -10.81 11.49 -11.01
C ILE A 332 -11.86 10.46 -11.38
N VAL A 333 -12.95 10.40 -10.64
CA VAL A 333 -14.04 9.43 -10.82
C VAL A 333 -15.31 10.16 -11.19
N ASN A 334 -15.96 9.70 -12.26
CA ASN A 334 -17.22 10.22 -12.80
C ASN A 334 -17.17 11.74 -13.03
N GLY A 335 -16.30 12.15 -13.97
CA GLY A 335 -16.21 13.55 -14.40
C GLY A 335 -17.52 14.05 -15.04
N ALA A 336 -17.85 15.31 -14.82
CA ALA A 336 -19.09 15.92 -15.31
C ALA A 336 -19.02 16.41 -16.76
N GLY A 337 -18.00 16.01 -17.52
CA GLY A 337 -17.86 16.32 -18.94
C GLY A 337 -18.98 15.72 -19.79
N GLN A 338 -19.28 16.36 -20.90
CA GLN A 338 -20.27 15.84 -21.85
C GLN A 338 -19.71 14.64 -22.60
N LYS A 339 -20.48 13.55 -22.68
CA LYS A 339 -20.05 12.28 -23.31
C LYS A 339 -19.64 12.47 -24.77
N GLU A 340 -20.34 13.33 -25.48
CA GLU A 340 -20.03 13.68 -26.87
C GLU A 340 -18.66 14.35 -26.97
N ALA A 341 -18.35 15.31 -26.09
CA ALA A 341 -17.06 15.99 -26.08
C ALA A 341 -15.90 15.04 -25.72
N ILE A 342 -16.14 14.10 -24.81
CA ILE A 342 -15.17 13.04 -24.46
C ILE A 342 -14.94 12.12 -25.66
N ALA A 343 -16.00 11.69 -26.36
CA ALA A 343 -15.90 10.85 -27.54
C ALA A 343 -15.15 11.55 -28.69
N ASP A 344 -15.42 12.83 -28.93
CA ASP A 344 -14.72 13.65 -29.93
C ASP A 344 -13.24 13.79 -29.59
N ARG A 345 -12.91 13.98 -28.30
CA ARG A 345 -11.53 14.06 -27.85
C ARG A 345 -10.79 12.74 -28.04
N ILE A 346 -11.41 11.59 -27.73
CA ILE A 346 -10.87 10.26 -28.00
C ILE A 346 -10.63 10.05 -29.50
N ALA A 347 -11.57 10.47 -30.36
CA ALA A 347 -11.41 10.39 -31.81
C ALA A 347 -10.24 11.25 -32.32
N GLN A 348 -10.06 12.46 -31.75
CA GLN A 348 -8.93 13.32 -32.06
C GLN A 348 -7.59 12.62 -31.73
N ILE A 349 -7.45 12.05 -30.51
CA ILE A 349 -6.22 11.35 -30.09
C ILE A 349 -5.94 10.15 -31.02
N LYS A 350 -6.97 9.38 -31.42
CA LYS A 350 -6.82 8.28 -32.39
C LYS A 350 -6.31 8.76 -33.74
N ASN A 351 -6.79 9.90 -34.21
CA ASN A 351 -6.30 10.51 -35.45
C ASN A 351 -4.84 10.98 -35.33
N GLU A 352 -4.45 11.58 -34.18
CA GLU A 352 -3.07 11.95 -33.89
C GLU A 352 -2.15 10.71 -33.93
N ILE A 353 -2.57 9.59 -33.33
CA ILE A 353 -1.84 8.30 -33.37
C ILE A 353 -1.63 7.79 -34.80
N SER A 354 -2.66 7.94 -35.65
CA SER A 354 -2.61 7.48 -37.03
C SER A 354 -1.68 8.31 -37.92
N ASN A 355 -1.54 9.59 -37.60
CA ASN A 355 -0.78 10.55 -38.39
C ASN A 355 0.67 10.74 -37.92
N THR A 356 1.02 10.29 -36.69
CA THR A 356 2.37 10.46 -36.19
C THR A 356 3.31 9.39 -36.74
N THR A 357 4.50 9.82 -37.16
CA THR A 357 5.58 8.95 -37.64
C THR A 357 6.60 8.60 -36.55
N SER A 358 6.57 9.30 -35.42
CA SER A 358 7.45 9.07 -34.27
C SER A 358 6.93 7.92 -33.42
N SER A 359 7.71 6.87 -33.25
CA SER A 359 7.37 5.74 -32.40
C SER A 359 7.16 6.15 -30.94
N TYR A 360 7.98 7.08 -30.45
CA TYR A 360 7.89 7.61 -29.10
C TYR A 360 6.62 8.44 -28.89
N ASP A 361 6.26 9.31 -29.83
CA ASP A 361 5.04 10.10 -29.74
C ASP A 361 3.80 9.21 -29.87
N LYS A 362 3.88 8.18 -30.71
CA LYS A 362 2.83 7.18 -30.83
C LYS A 362 2.56 6.45 -29.52
N GLU A 363 3.62 6.00 -28.85
CA GLU A 363 3.52 5.37 -27.52
C GLU A 363 2.85 6.31 -26.51
N LYS A 364 3.28 7.56 -26.44
CA LYS A 364 2.74 8.54 -25.49
C LYS A 364 1.29 8.96 -25.81
N LEU A 365 0.92 8.99 -27.07
CA LEU A 365 -0.48 9.18 -27.47
C LEU A 365 -1.35 7.95 -27.14
N GLN A 366 -0.80 6.73 -27.23
CA GLN A 366 -1.48 5.52 -26.83
C GLN A 366 -1.72 5.47 -25.30
N GLU A 367 -0.73 5.84 -24.50
CA GLU A 367 -0.90 5.99 -23.03
C GLU A 367 -2.01 6.99 -22.70
N ARG A 368 -2.03 8.13 -23.38
CA ARG A 368 -3.04 9.16 -23.20
C ARG A 368 -4.44 8.69 -23.61
N LEU A 369 -4.52 7.96 -24.74
CA LEU A 369 -5.75 7.33 -25.19
C LEU A 369 -6.28 6.32 -24.17
N ALA A 370 -5.43 5.47 -23.64
CA ALA A 370 -5.79 4.49 -22.62
C ALA A 370 -6.37 5.15 -21.36
N LYS A 371 -5.74 6.25 -20.90
CA LYS A 371 -6.24 7.02 -19.75
C LYS A 371 -7.61 7.67 -19.99
N MET A 372 -7.89 8.12 -21.20
CA MET A 372 -9.17 8.77 -21.57
C MET A 372 -10.28 7.76 -21.89
N ALA A 373 -9.95 6.68 -22.61
CA ALA A 373 -10.93 5.73 -23.11
C ALA A 373 -11.25 4.58 -22.14
N GLY A 374 -10.36 4.31 -21.17
CA GLY A 374 -10.49 3.20 -20.23
C GLY A 374 -11.54 3.42 -19.15
N GLY A 375 -11.84 4.66 -18.81
CA GLY A 375 -12.71 4.99 -17.67
C GLY A 375 -12.13 4.54 -16.34
N VAL A 376 -12.97 4.53 -15.30
CA VAL A 376 -12.65 4.02 -13.97
C VAL A 376 -13.69 2.95 -13.60
N ALA A 377 -13.23 1.74 -13.26
CA ALA A 377 -14.10 0.74 -12.67
C ALA A 377 -14.24 1.04 -11.17
N VAL A 378 -15.43 1.32 -10.72
CA VAL A 378 -15.75 1.50 -9.31
C VAL A 378 -16.33 0.20 -8.79
N LEU A 379 -15.61 -0.45 -7.87
CA LEU A 379 -16.06 -1.66 -7.20
C LEU A 379 -16.75 -1.27 -5.91
N TYR A 380 -18.07 -1.37 -5.90
CA TYR A 380 -18.90 -1.08 -4.74
C TYR A 380 -18.99 -2.31 -3.84
N VAL A 381 -18.48 -2.20 -2.62
CA VAL A 381 -18.49 -3.29 -1.63
C VAL A 381 -19.71 -3.15 -0.74
N GLY A 382 -20.56 -4.20 -0.72
CA GLY A 382 -21.74 -4.28 0.10
C GLY A 382 -21.60 -5.30 1.24
N ALA A 383 -22.20 -4.99 2.40
CA ALA A 383 -22.23 -5.88 3.57
C ALA A 383 -23.45 -5.61 4.45
N ASN A 384 -23.70 -6.49 5.45
CA ASN A 384 -24.83 -6.36 6.38
C ASN A 384 -24.54 -5.45 7.57
N SER A 385 -23.27 -5.20 7.87
CA SER A 385 -22.82 -4.33 8.97
C SER A 385 -21.61 -3.51 8.57
N GLU A 386 -21.36 -2.39 9.26
CA GLU A 386 -20.19 -1.54 9.03
C GLU A 386 -18.87 -2.28 9.28
N VAL A 387 -18.84 -3.16 10.28
CA VAL A 387 -17.65 -3.97 10.61
C VAL A 387 -17.34 -4.96 9.49
N GLU A 388 -18.35 -5.66 8.97
CA GLU A 388 -18.21 -6.58 7.82
C GLU A 388 -17.83 -5.80 6.55
N MET A 389 -18.38 -4.60 6.36
CA MET A 389 -18.06 -3.73 5.24
C MET A 389 -16.58 -3.37 5.19
N LYS A 390 -16.02 -2.94 6.32
CA LYS A 390 -14.60 -2.59 6.43
C LYS A 390 -13.71 -3.80 6.15
N GLU A 391 -13.99 -4.94 6.79
CA GLU A 391 -13.23 -6.18 6.58
C GLU A 391 -13.25 -6.60 5.11
N LYS A 392 -14.42 -6.58 4.48
CA LYS A 392 -14.56 -6.95 3.07
C LYS A 392 -13.84 -5.97 2.13
N LYS A 393 -13.89 -4.67 2.47
CA LYS A 393 -13.19 -3.62 1.72
C LYS A 393 -11.68 -3.80 1.79
N ASP A 394 -11.12 -4.07 2.97
CA ASP A 394 -9.69 -4.33 3.17
C ASP A 394 -9.25 -5.55 2.33
N ARG A 395 -10.01 -6.65 2.34
CA ARG A 395 -9.73 -7.83 1.50
C ARG A 395 -9.76 -7.56 0.00
N VAL A 396 -10.69 -6.73 -0.45
CA VAL A 396 -10.79 -6.33 -1.87
C VAL A 396 -9.60 -5.45 -2.26
N ASP A 397 -9.16 -4.57 -1.36
CA ASP A 397 -8.00 -3.69 -1.57
C ASP A 397 -6.70 -4.51 -1.69
N ASP A 398 -6.47 -5.45 -0.77
CA ASP A 398 -5.35 -6.39 -0.81
C ASP A 398 -5.35 -7.20 -2.12
N ALA A 399 -6.50 -7.76 -2.50
CA ALA A 399 -6.63 -8.55 -3.72
C ALA A 399 -6.37 -7.72 -5.00
N LEU A 400 -6.80 -6.46 -5.01
CA LEU A 400 -6.51 -5.54 -6.11
C LEU A 400 -5.03 -5.20 -6.20
N CYS A 401 -4.38 -4.93 -5.06
CA CYS A 401 -2.94 -4.65 -4.98
C CYS A 401 -2.11 -5.87 -5.42
N ALA A 402 -2.46 -7.07 -4.92
CA ALA A 402 -1.81 -8.31 -5.33
C ALA A 402 -1.96 -8.57 -6.84
N THR A 403 -3.12 -8.27 -7.42
CA THR A 403 -3.37 -8.41 -8.85
C THR A 403 -2.50 -7.47 -9.67
N ARG A 404 -2.34 -6.21 -9.24
CA ARG A 404 -1.43 -5.26 -9.89
C ARG A 404 0.03 -5.72 -9.79
N ALA A 405 0.46 -6.19 -8.62
CA ALA A 405 1.79 -6.75 -8.42
C ALA A 405 2.07 -7.96 -9.32
N ALA A 406 1.04 -8.82 -9.56
CA ALA A 406 1.13 -9.95 -10.47
C ALA A 406 1.26 -9.54 -11.94
N ILE A 407 0.57 -8.48 -12.35
CA ILE A 407 0.70 -7.92 -13.71
C ILE A 407 2.10 -7.34 -13.93
N GLU A 408 2.67 -6.68 -12.91
CA GLU A 408 4.00 -6.05 -13.01
C GLU A 408 5.15 -7.06 -13.11
N GLU A 409 5.21 -8.05 -12.22
CA GLU A 409 6.38 -8.95 -12.13
C GLU A 409 6.03 -10.43 -12.38
N GLY A 410 4.77 -10.75 -12.68
CA GLY A 410 4.33 -12.13 -12.89
C GLY A 410 3.97 -12.85 -11.59
N VAL A 411 3.74 -14.17 -11.71
CA VAL A 411 3.29 -15.04 -10.63
C VAL A 411 4.21 -16.22 -10.42
N VAL A 412 4.26 -16.71 -9.20
CA VAL A 412 5.01 -17.89 -8.77
C VAL A 412 4.09 -18.87 -8.05
N ALA A 413 4.57 -20.08 -7.76
CA ALA A 413 3.84 -21.05 -6.95
C ALA A 413 3.59 -20.49 -5.54
N GLY A 414 2.33 -20.43 -5.12
CA GLY A 414 1.91 -19.80 -3.88
C GLY A 414 2.01 -20.68 -2.63
N GLY A 415 1.45 -20.19 -1.55
CA GLY A 415 1.39 -20.90 -0.28
C GLY A 415 2.75 -21.15 0.38
N GLY A 416 3.76 -20.32 0.09
CA GLY A 416 5.12 -20.46 0.58
C GLY A 416 5.97 -21.48 -0.20
N THR A 417 5.41 -22.15 -1.22
CA THR A 417 6.12 -23.17 -2.02
C THR A 417 7.34 -22.59 -2.72
N THR A 418 7.23 -21.40 -3.31
CA THR A 418 8.34 -20.74 -4.01
C THR A 418 9.55 -20.52 -3.11
N TYR A 419 9.37 -20.18 -1.84
CA TYR A 419 10.47 -20.04 -0.91
C TYR A 419 11.17 -21.38 -0.64
N ILE A 420 10.41 -22.49 -0.55
CA ILE A 420 10.99 -23.84 -0.38
C ILE A 420 11.76 -24.24 -1.65
N ARG A 421 11.29 -23.90 -2.83
CA ARG A 421 12.02 -24.15 -4.09
C ARG A 421 13.29 -23.30 -4.22
N ALA A 422 13.27 -22.09 -3.71
CA ALA A 422 14.42 -21.19 -3.69
C ALA A 422 15.57 -21.67 -2.80
N LEU A 423 15.35 -22.66 -1.91
CA LEU A 423 16.43 -23.34 -1.18
C LEU A 423 17.50 -23.92 -2.11
N SER A 424 17.12 -24.35 -3.32
CA SER A 424 18.07 -24.82 -4.33
C SER A 424 19.09 -23.76 -4.76
N ALA A 425 18.72 -22.47 -4.76
CA ALA A 425 19.64 -21.38 -5.07
C ALA A 425 20.66 -21.10 -3.95
N LEU A 426 20.41 -21.60 -2.75
CA LEU A 426 21.30 -21.46 -1.59
C LEU A 426 22.24 -22.68 -1.41
N ALA A 427 21.94 -23.84 -2.03
CA ALA A 427 22.66 -25.10 -1.80
C ALA A 427 24.16 -25.00 -2.08
N ASP A 428 24.56 -24.30 -3.14
CA ASP A 428 25.95 -24.11 -3.56
C ASP A 428 26.52 -22.74 -3.17
N LEU A 429 25.71 -21.89 -2.50
CA LEU A 429 26.12 -20.55 -2.12
C LEU A 429 27.09 -20.60 -0.92
N LYS A 430 28.27 -20.01 -1.08
CA LYS A 430 29.31 -20.02 -0.04
C LYS A 430 29.57 -18.62 0.49
N GLY A 431 29.71 -18.53 1.81
CA GLY A 431 30.24 -17.35 2.48
C GLY A 431 31.77 -17.25 2.36
N ASP A 432 32.28 -16.03 2.45
CA ASP A 432 33.73 -15.80 2.42
C ASP A 432 34.41 -16.20 3.74
N ASN A 433 33.62 -16.36 4.81
CA ASN A 433 34.05 -16.87 6.12
C ASN A 433 32.89 -17.65 6.80
N ALA A 434 33.17 -18.24 7.97
CA ALA A 434 32.22 -19.07 8.70
C ALA A 434 30.98 -18.30 9.17
N ASP A 435 31.12 -17.04 9.57
CA ASP A 435 30.02 -16.21 10.04
C ASP A 435 29.12 -15.75 8.87
N GLU A 436 29.70 -15.45 7.73
CA GLU A 436 28.94 -15.18 6.51
C GLU A 436 28.19 -16.42 6.04
N GLN A 437 28.82 -17.61 6.10
CA GLN A 437 28.10 -18.86 5.81
C GLN A 437 26.93 -19.08 6.80
N THR A 438 27.12 -18.75 8.06
CA THR A 438 26.05 -18.80 9.05
C THR A 438 24.92 -17.84 8.71
N GLY A 439 25.24 -16.65 8.18
CA GLY A 439 24.25 -15.70 7.66
C GLY A 439 23.40 -16.29 6.52
N ILE A 440 24.01 -17.03 5.59
CA ILE A 440 23.29 -17.75 4.53
C ILE A 440 22.35 -18.81 5.14
N ASN A 441 22.83 -19.60 6.10
CA ASN A 441 22.04 -20.64 6.74
C ASN A 441 20.87 -20.07 7.56
N ILE A 442 20.99 -18.84 8.08
CA ILE A 442 19.87 -18.12 8.74
C ILE A 442 18.73 -17.90 7.76
N VAL A 443 19.03 -17.43 6.53
CA VAL A 443 18.02 -17.22 5.50
C VAL A 443 17.42 -18.53 5.04
N GLU A 444 18.27 -19.56 4.80
CA GLU A 444 17.81 -20.93 4.46
C GLU A 444 16.73 -21.41 5.44
N ARG A 445 16.96 -21.22 6.74
CA ARG A 445 16.00 -21.61 7.77
C ARG A 445 14.77 -20.69 7.81
N ALA A 446 14.94 -19.39 7.58
CA ALA A 446 13.88 -18.40 7.71
C ALA A 446 12.83 -18.53 6.60
N ILE A 447 13.23 -18.82 5.37
CA ILE A 447 12.30 -18.90 4.23
C ILE A 447 11.38 -20.13 4.26
N GLU A 448 11.60 -21.08 5.18
CA GLU A 448 10.65 -22.17 5.46
C GLU A 448 9.43 -21.71 6.30
N GLU A 449 9.58 -20.63 7.07
CA GLU A 449 8.57 -20.23 8.08
C GLU A 449 7.21 -19.81 7.48
N PRO A 450 7.09 -19.15 6.31
CA PRO A 450 5.79 -18.84 5.74
C PRO A 450 4.93 -20.10 5.53
N LEU A 451 5.46 -21.14 4.87
CA LEU A 451 4.74 -22.41 4.70
C LEU A 451 4.45 -23.06 6.05
N ARG A 452 5.43 -23.10 6.95
CA ARG A 452 5.27 -23.65 8.30
C ARG A 452 4.13 -22.99 9.06
N GLN A 453 4.03 -21.67 9.01
CA GLN A 453 2.99 -20.90 9.69
C GLN A 453 1.62 -21.14 9.05
N ILE A 454 1.52 -21.19 7.72
CA ILE A 454 0.26 -21.49 7.00
C ILE A 454 -0.28 -22.85 7.48
N VAL A 455 0.58 -23.86 7.56
CA VAL A 455 0.20 -25.21 8.01
C VAL A 455 -0.19 -25.22 9.48
N THR A 456 0.55 -24.52 10.34
CA THR A 456 0.24 -24.39 11.76
C THR A 456 -1.12 -23.72 11.99
N ASN A 457 -1.43 -22.67 11.26
CA ASN A 457 -2.74 -22.01 11.30
C ASN A 457 -3.87 -22.92 10.82
N ALA A 458 -3.54 -23.86 9.93
CA ALA A 458 -4.47 -24.89 9.47
C ALA A 458 -4.66 -26.07 10.46
N GLY A 459 -3.88 -26.11 11.55
CA GLY A 459 -3.92 -27.17 12.56
C GLY A 459 -3.04 -28.38 12.24
N GLY A 460 -2.15 -28.26 11.23
CA GLY A 460 -1.23 -29.32 10.82
C GLY A 460 0.17 -29.17 11.40
N GLU A 461 1.01 -30.19 11.19
CA GLU A 461 2.42 -30.23 11.61
C GLU A 461 3.33 -29.58 10.57
N GLY A 462 3.63 -28.28 10.75
CA GLY A 462 4.38 -27.48 9.77
C GLY A 462 5.74 -28.07 9.39
N ALA A 463 6.48 -28.69 10.32
CA ALA A 463 7.77 -29.30 10.05
C ALA A 463 7.68 -30.49 9.08
N VAL A 464 6.67 -31.34 9.25
CA VAL A 464 6.44 -32.52 8.40
C VAL A 464 6.06 -32.08 6.97
N VAL A 465 5.19 -31.07 6.87
CA VAL A 465 4.76 -30.55 5.57
C VAL A 465 5.91 -29.88 4.81
N VAL A 466 6.70 -29.04 5.50
CA VAL A 466 7.89 -28.41 4.89
C VAL A 466 8.85 -29.46 4.35
N GLN A 467 9.17 -30.50 5.14
CA GLN A 467 10.05 -31.58 4.68
C GLN A 467 9.50 -32.28 3.45
N LYS A 468 8.21 -32.61 3.43
CA LYS A 468 7.58 -33.30 2.32
C LYS A 468 7.50 -32.42 1.06
N VAL A 469 7.25 -31.13 1.21
CA VAL A 469 7.30 -30.19 0.08
C VAL A 469 8.74 -30.04 -0.44
N ARG A 470 9.75 -30.00 0.45
CA ARG A 470 11.17 -29.92 0.07
C ARG A 470 11.63 -31.13 -0.77
N GLU A 471 11.12 -32.31 -0.48
CA GLU A 471 11.39 -33.56 -1.22
C GLU A 471 10.72 -33.60 -2.61
N GLY A 472 9.72 -32.78 -2.84
CA GLY A 472 9.05 -32.68 -4.14
C GLY A 472 9.77 -31.81 -5.14
N GLU A 473 9.35 -31.86 -6.42
CA GLU A 473 9.95 -31.11 -7.53
C GLU A 473 8.94 -30.13 -8.15
N GLY A 474 9.43 -29.16 -8.93
CA GLY A 474 8.61 -28.19 -9.65
C GLY A 474 7.71 -27.39 -8.73
N ASP A 475 6.45 -27.25 -9.09
CA ASP A 475 5.45 -26.49 -8.31
C ASP A 475 4.69 -27.35 -7.28
N TYR A 476 5.20 -28.56 -6.96
CA TYR A 476 4.61 -29.42 -5.93
C TYR A 476 4.67 -28.75 -4.57
N GLY A 477 3.52 -28.55 -3.95
CA GLY A 477 3.34 -27.85 -2.69
C GLY A 477 2.22 -28.45 -1.86
N TYR A 478 1.81 -27.73 -0.81
CA TYR A 478 0.73 -28.11 0.07
C TYR A 478 -0.39 -27.08 0.07
N ASN A 479 -1.54 -27.46 -0.43
CA ASN A 479 -2.74 -26.63 -0.39
C ASN A 479 -3.39 -26.76 1.00
N ALA A 480 -3.15 -25.79 1.86
CA ALA A 480 -3.66 -25.80 3.24
C ALA A 480 -5.18 -25.62 3.35
N ARG A 481 -5.87 -25.21 2.28
CA ARG A 481 -7.33 -25.14 2.23
C ARG A 481 -7.96 -26.52 2.11
N THR A 482 -7.42 -27.33 1.19
CA THR A 482 -7.91 -28.68 0.87
C THR A 482 -7.15 -29.78 1.61
N GLU A 483 -6.02 -29.45 2.25
CA GLU A 483 -5.11 -30.38 2.93
C GLU A 483 -4.47 -31.42 1.99
N VAL A 484 -4.30 -31.05 0.70
CA VAL A 484 -3.77 -31.92 -0.34
C VAL A 484 -2.39 -31.43 -0.80
N TYR A 485 -1.50 -32.38 -1.10
CA TYR A 485 -0.24 -32.12 -1.79
C TYR A 485 -0.47 -32.21 -3.29
N GLU A 486 -0.21 -31.12 -3.99
CA GLU A 486 -0.50 -31.00 -5.41
C GLU A 486 0.41 -29.95 -6.08
N ASP A 487 0.32 -29.85 -7.40
CA ASP A 487 0.95 -28.76 -8.17
C ASP A 487 0.19 -27.45 -7.91
N MET A 488 0.84 -26.53 -7.23
CA MET A 488 0.21 -25.29 -6.74
C MET A 488 -0.25 -24.38 -7.88
N ARG A 489 0.50 -24.33 -8.99
CA ARG A 489 0.08 -23.52 -10.15
C ARG A 489 -1.17 -24.11 -10.80
N LYS A 490 -1.25 -25.44 -10.98
CA LYS A 490 -2.43 -26.10 -11.54
C LYS A 490 -3.63 -26.00 -10.61
N ALA A 491 -3.39 -26.00 -9.30
CA ALA A 491 -4.44 -25.80 -8.29
C ALA A 491 -4.93 -24.34 -8.19
N GLY A 492 -4.29 -23.41 -8.92
CA GLY A 492 -4.64 -21.98 -8.86
C GLY A 492 -4.15 -21.27 -7.60
N VAL A 493 -3.26 -21.90 -6.82
CA VAL A 493 -2.64 -21.30 -5.65
C VAL A 493 -1.32 -20.65 -6.08
N ILE A 494 -1.42 -19.41 -6.46
CA ILE A 494 -0.30 -18.60 -7.00
C ILE A 494 -0.17 -17.28 -6.26
N ASP A 495 1.07 -16.84 -6.04
CA ASP A 495 1.40 -15.59 -5.39
C ASP A 495 2.08 -14.64 -6.40
N PRO A 496 1.90 -13.31 -6.29
CA PRO A 496 2.67 -12.36 -7.08
C PRO A 496 4.16 -12.44 -6.74
N ALA A 497 5.02 -12.50 -7.77
CA ALA A 497 6.46 -12.56 -7.58
C ALA A 497 7.00 -11.32 -6.84
N LYS A 498 6.46 -10.14 -7.15
CA LYS A 498 6.78 -8.88 -6.46
C LYS A 498 6.50 -8.95 -4.97
N VAL A 499 5.34 -9.46 -4.57
CA VAL A 499 4.95 -9.59 -3.15
C VAL A 499 5.94 -10.49 -2.40
N SER A 500 6.23 -11.67 -2.95
CA SER A 500 7.16 -12.62 -2.33
C SER A 500 8.58 -12.03 -2.21
N ARG A 501 9.06 -11.36 -3.24
CA ARG A 501 10.39 -10.74 -3.27
C ARG A 501 10.50 -9.60 -2.25
N VAL A 502 9.59 -8.64 -2.30
CA VAL A 502 9.59 -7.44 -1.44
C VAL A 502 9.44 -7.82 0.03
N ALA A 503 8.61 -8.81 0.35
CA ALA A 503 8.47 -9.32 1.71
C ALA A 503 9.81 -9.82 2.28
N LEU A 504 10.59 -10.57 1.50
CA LEU A 504 11.89 -11.06 1.95
C LEU A 504 12.93 -9.94 2.05
N GLU A 505 13.00 -9.05 1.07
CA GLU A 505 13.95 -7.92 1.05
C GLU A 505 13.74 -6.98 2.26
N ASN A 506 12.50 -6.59 2.53
CA ASN A 506 12.17 -5.71 3.65
C ASN A 506 12.41 -6.40 5.01
N ALA A 507 12.03 -7.68 5.13
CA ALA A 507 12.28 -8.47 6.33
C ALA A 507 13.78 -8.57 6.64
N ALA A 508 14.59 -8.92 5.65
CA ALA A 508 16.03 -9.08 5.82
C ALA A 508 16.75 -7.76 6.10
N SER A 509 16.32 -6.67 5.47
CA SER A 509 16.88 -5.34 5.70
C SER A 509 16.78 -4.93 7.17
N ILE A 510 15.59 -5.01 7.75
CA ILE A 510 15.35 -4.64 9.15
C ILE A 510 15.97 -5.66 10.11
N ALA A 511 15.84 -6.96 9.84
CA ALA A 511 16.46 -7.99 10.67
C ALA A 511 17.99 -7.89 10.69
N GLY A 512 18.63 -7.56 9.56
CA GLY A 512 20.07 -7.29 9.49
C GLY A 512 20.50 -6.11 10.35
N MET A 513 19.73 -5.01 10.34
CA MET A 513 19.98 -3.87 11.25
C MET A 513 19.78 -4.24 12.71
N PHE A 514 18.75 -5.01 13.01
CA PHE A 514 18.52 -5.51 14.37
C PHE A 514 19.72 -6.33 14.90
N LEU A 515 20.23 -7.28 14.10
CA LEU A 515 21.34 -8.15 14.52
C LEU A 515 22.64 -7.39 14.73
N THR A 516 22.85 -6.28 14.04
CA THR A 516 24.03 -5.41 14.20
C THR A 516 23.88 -4.35 15.28
N THR A 517 22.72 -4.28 15.96
CA THR A 517 22.47 -3.31 17.03
C THR A 517 23.16 -3.74 18.32
N GLU A 518 23.87 -2.81 18.97
CA GLU A 518 24.58 -3.02 20.24
C GLU A 518 24.02 -2.16 21.38
N CYS A 519 23.41 -1.04 21.04
CA CYS A 519 22.91 -0.06 22.01
C CYS A 519 21.51 0.40 21.64
N LEU A 520 20.66 0.56 22.63
CA LEU A 520 19.31 1.07 22.49
C LEU A 520 19.10 2.27 23.41
N ILE A 521 18.60 3.36 22.86
CA ILE A 521 18.36 4.63 23.55
C ILE A 521 16.88 4.98 23.43
N VAL A 522 16.19 5.06 24.57
CA VAL A 522 14.76 5.40 24.62
C VAL A 522 14.50 6.60 25.51
N ASP A 523 13.35 7.23 25.39
CA ASP A 523 12.91 8.25 26.34
C ASP A 523 12.56 7.63 27.68
N LYS A 524 13.06 8.23 28.77
CA LYS A 524 12.68 7.81 30.11
C LYS A 524 11.23 8.24 30.36
N PRO A 525 10.36 7.33 30.85
CA PRO A 525 9.00 7.71 31.22
C PRO A 525 9.01 8.89 32.21
N GLU A 526 8.17 9.89 31.95
CA GLU A 526 7.95 10.96 32.92
C GLU A 526 7.05 10.41 34.04
N ASP A 527 7.53 10.45 35.29
CA ASP A 527 6.66 10.24 36.44
C ASP A 527 5.59 11.34 36.40
N LYS A 528 4.36 10.99 36.01
CA LYS A 528 3.23 11.92 36.12
C LYS A 528 3.13 12.28 37.60
N PRO A 529 3.32 13.58 38.00
CA PRO A 529 3.12 13.94 39.38
C PRO A 529 1.69 13.56 39.78
N ALA A 530 1.57 12.78 40.86
CA ALA A 530 0.27 12.45 41.42
C ALA A 530 -0.48 13.78 41.64
N MET A 531 -1.64 13.92 40.99
CA MET A 531 -2.49 15.09 41.28
C MET A 531 -2.76 15.09 42.79
N PRO A 532 -2.49 16.19 43.50
CA PRO A 532 -2.86 16.25 44.89
C PRO A 532 -4.37 16.09 44.97
N MET A 533 -4.82 15.04 45.68
CA MET A 533 -6.21 14.89 46.06
C MET A 533 -6.64 16.16 46.76
N GLY A 534 -7.42 16.98 46.05
CA GLY A 534 -7.99 18.20 46.59
C GLY A 534 -8.78 17.85 47.86
N GLY A 535 -8.31 18.31 48.99
CA GLY A 535 -9.00 18.19 50.28
C GLY A 535 -10.40 18.75 50.13
N ALA A 536 -11.40 17.98 50.52
CA ALA A 536 -12.78 18.41 50.64
C ALA A 536 -12.84 19.67 51.53
N PRO A 537 -13.54 20.74 51.14
CA PRO A 537 -13.77 21.88 52.03
C PRO A 537 -14.64 21.40 53.18
N GLY A 538 -14.07 21.46 54.39
CA GLY A 538 -14.81 21.18 55.63
C GLY A 538 -16.02 22.12 55.74
N MET A 539 -17.20 21.56 55.88
CA MET A 539 -18.42 22.25 56.32
C MET A 539 -18.20 22.69 57.76
N GLY A 540 -17.70 23.93 57.94
CA GLY A 540 -17.76 24.64 59.21
C GLY A 540 -19.15 25.13 59.46
N GLY A 541 -19.80 24.63 60.50
CA GLY A 541 -21.10 25.06 60.95
C GLY A 541 -21.16 26.52 61.37
N MET A 542 -22.33 27.09 61.15
CA MET A 542 -22.76 28.28 61.86
C MET A 542 -24.08 27.96 62.61
N MET A 543 -24.00 28.20 63.90
CA MET A 543 -25.16 28.45 64.77
C MET A 543 -25.95 29.64 64.26
#